data_a71b5db9e83d428717b2934feb5a6c04
#
_entry.id   a71b5db9e83d428717b2934feb5a6c04
#
_cell.length_a   1.000
_cell.length_b   1.000
_cell.length_c   1.000
_cell.angle_alpha   90.00
_cell.angle_beta   90.00
_cell.angle_gamma   90.00
#
_symmetry.space_group_name_H-M   'P 1'
#
loop_
_entity.id
_entity.type
_entity.pdbx_description
1 polymer ?
#
loop_
_entity_poly.entity_id
_entity_poly.type
_entity_poly.pdbx_seq_one_letter_code
_entity_poly.pdbx_strand_id
1 'polypeptide(L)'
;MHFKTLAAAVGFLAMAAVLFALAAPADAARRSATRFDGIRDCERAGYTQFLRHNPTFKRFTIDRANVETDKFADRVGPLFVSTIYHGKATYEAAGGTQTTRFICLHGGMGRGALFVYTLPE
;
A
#
# COMPACT_ATOMS: atom_id res chain seq x y z
N MET A 1 21.83 -80.58 -23.53
CA MET A 1 22.04 -79.81 -22.30
C MET A 1 21.44 -78.44 -22.51
N HIS A 2 20.32 -78.18 -21.83
CA HIS A 2 19.55 -76.96 -22.03
C HIS A 2 19.80 -76.00 -20.87
N PHE A 3 20.45 -74.88 -21.14
CA PHE A 3 20.51 -73.79 -20.18
C PHE A 3 19.32 -72.86 -20.40
N LYS A 4 18.41 -72.87 -19.42
CA LYS A 4 17.30 -71.90 -19.37
C LYS A 4 17.83 -70.63 -18.72
N THR A 5 18.00 -69.61 -19.48
CA THR A 5 18.29 -68.25 -18.93
C THR A 5 16.99 -67.63 -18.39
N LEU A 6 16.94 -67.43 -17.13
CA LEU A 6 15.89 -66.67 -16.43
C LEU A 6 16.18 -65.14 -16.67
N ALA A 7 15.32 -64.49 -17.40
CA ALA A 7 15.29 -63.06 -17.50
C ALA A 7 14.65 -62.43 -16.23
N ALA A 8 15.50 -61.76 -15.47
CA ALA A 8 14.99 -60.97 -14.33
C ALA A 8 14.50 -59.65 -14.85
N ALA A 9 13.20 -59.45 -14.74
CA ALA A 9 12.58 -58.15 -14.98
C ALA A 9 12.89 -57.19 -13.80
N VAL A 10 13.73 -56.24 -14.04
CA VAL A 10 13.98 -55.14 -13.10
C VAL A 10 12.85 -54.11 -13.28
N GLY A 11 11.94 -54.11 -12.35
CA GLY A 11 10.91 -53.10 -12.28
C GLY A 11 11.49 -51.74 -11.87
N PHE A 12 11.50 -50.80 -12.80
CA PHE A 12 11.77 -49.40 -12.47
C PHE A 12 10.54 -48.84 -11.76
N LEU A 13 10.64 -48.74 -10.45
CA LEU A 13 9.76 -47.88 -9.68
C LEU A 13 10.13 -46.43 -9.97
N ALA A 14 9.36 -45.79 -10.86
CA ALA A 14 9.38 -44.36 -11.04
C ALA A 14 8.85 -43.70 -9.78
N MET A 15 9.75 -43.24 -8.93
CA MET A 15 9.44 -42.30 -7.88
C MET A 15 9.07 -40.98 -8.55
N ALA A 16 7.78 -40.76 -8.72
CA ALA A 16 7.25 -39.43 -8.99
C ALA A 16 7.46 -38.59 -7.73
N ALA A 17 8.58 -37.88 -7.70
CA ALA A 17 8.79 -36.82 -6.73
C ALA A 17 7.76 -35.75 -7.01
N VAL A 18 6.67 -35.76 -6.27
CA VAL A 18 5.71 -34.66 -6.25
C VAL A 18 6.40 -33.51 -5.54
N LEU A 19 7.06 -32.66 -6.35
CA LEU A 19 7.48 -31.33 -5.94
C LEU A 19 6.19 -30.52 -5.71
N PHE A 20 5.66 -30.61 -4.51
CA PHE A 20 4.79 -29.57 -4.01
C PHE A 20 5.63 -28.31 -3.93
N ALA A 21 5.63 -27.57 -5.04
CA ALA A 21 6.05 -26.19 -5.00
C ALA A 21 5.15 -25.51 -3.97
N LEU A 22 5.71 -25.23 -2.81
CA LEU A 22 5.13 -24.30 -1.84
C LEU A 22 5.09 -22.91 -2.48
N ALA A 23 4.19 -22.75 -3.45
CA ALA A 23 3.81 -21.46 -3.99
C ALA A 23 2.88 -20.80 -2.99
N ALA A 24 3.47 -20.29 -1.94
CA ALA A 24 2.85 -19.37 -1.02
C ALA A 24 4.01 -18.52 -0.49
N PRO A 25 3.93 -17.37 -0.25
CA PRO A 25 2.98 -16.39 0.17
C PRO A 25 3.19 -15.02 -0.48
N ALA A 26 3.65 -14.99 -1.74
CA ALA A 26 3.81 -13.73 -2.46
C ALA A 26 2.49 -12.94 -2.53
N ASP A 27 1.36 -13.63 -2.64
CA ASP A 27 0.04 -12.99 -2.66
C ASP A 27 -0.40 -12.51 -1.27
N ALA A 28 -0.05 -13.23 -0.21
CA ALA A 28 -0.33 -12.79 1.14
C ALA A 28 0.55 -11.58 1.53
N ALA A 29 1.82 -11.58 1.15
CA ALA A 29 2.73 -10.44 1.33
C ALA A 29 2.30 -9.23 0.51
N ARG A 30 1.86 -9.43 -0.74
CA ARG A 30 1.28 -8.36 -1.57
C ARG A 30 -0.01 -7.81 -0.98
N ARG A 31 -0.91 -8.64 -0.47
CA ARG A 31 -2.13 -8.20 0.21
C ARG A 31 -1.83 -7.46 1.51
N SER A 32 -0.83 -7.85 2.26
CA SER A 32 -0.37 -7.11 3.44
C SER A 32 0.29 -5.78 3.08
N ALA A 33 1.12 -5.74 2.04
CA ALA A 33 1.76 -4.51 1.57
C ALA A 33 0.74 -3.51 0.99
N THR A 34 -0.35 -3.99 0.38
CA THR A 34 -1.45 -3.13 -0.10
C THR A 34 -2.41 -2.71 1.01
N ARG A 35 -2.34 -3.34 2.19
CA ARG A 35 -3.25 -3.10 3.31
C ARG A 35 -2.95 -1.81 4.07
N PHE A 36 -1.70 -1.40 4.12
CA PHE A 36 -1.29 -0.17 4.76
C PHE A 36 -0.61 0.76 3.75
N ASP A 37 -1.34 1.74 3.29
CA ASP A 37 -0.83 2.81 2.44
C ASP A 37 -1.27 4.14 3.06
N GLY A 38 -0.41 4.69 3.91
CA GLY A 38 -0.67 5.93 4.61
C GLY A 38 -0.88 7.12 3.67
N ILE A 39 -0.25 7.11 2.51
CA ILE A 39 -0.45 8.15 1.49
C ILE A 39 -1.84 8.05 0.89
N ARG A 40 -2.32 6.84 0.60
CA ARG A 40 -3.69 6.63 0.13
C ARG A 40 -4.73 7.06 1.16
N ASP A 41 -4.47 6.81 2.44
CA ASP A 41 -5.32 7.29 3.52
C ASP A 41 -5.37 8.81 3.54
N CYS A 42 -4.23 9.47 3.35
CA CYS A 42 -4.14 10.94 3.23
C CYS A 42 -4.91 11.47 2.01
N GLU A 43 -4.80 10.84 0.85
CA GLU A 43 -5.56 11.22 -0.35
C GLU A 43 -7.06 11.09 -0.13
N ARG A 44 -7.50 10.00 0.49
CA ARG A 44 -8.92 9.76 0.79
C ARG A 44 -9.46 10.77 1.80
N ALA A 45 -8.72 11.03 2.87
CA ALA A 45 -9.11 12.00 3.89
C ALA A 45 -9.14 13.41 3.32
N GLY A 46 -8.16 13.79 2.53
CA GLY A 46 -8.12 15.06 1.81
C GLY A 46 -9.30 15.22 0.86
N TYR A 47 -9.60 14.19 0.09
CA TYR A 47 -10.78 14.21 -0.80
C TYR A 47 -12.07 14.50 -0.02
N THR A 48 -12.31 13.77 1.05
CA THR A 48 -13.52 13.94 1.87
C THR A 48 -13.57 15.33 2.51
N GLN A 49 -12.46 15.80 3.03
CA GLN A 49 -12.35 17.09 3.69
C GLN A 49 -12.58 18.25 2.71
N PHE A 50 -11.92 18.21 1.55
CA PHE A 50 -12.02 19.30 0.56
C PHE A 50 -13.38 19.35 -0.09
N LEU A 51 -13.99 18.21 -0.37
CA LEU A 51 -15.35 18.16 -0.93
C LEU A 51 -16.39 18.82 -0.01
N ARG A 52 -16.21 18.74 1.32
CA ARG A 52 -17.10 19.39 2.29
C ARG A 52 -17.02 20.93 2.21
N HIS A 53 -15.83 21.46 1.91
CA HIS A 53 -15.57 22.89 1.90
C HIS A 53 -15.71 23.52 0.51
N ASN A 54 -15.58 22.71 -0.54
CA ASN A 54 -15.68 23.18 -1.92
C ASN A 54 -16.49 22.19 -2.76
N PRO A 55 -17.75 22.47 -3.06
CA PRO A 55 -18.60 21.57 -3.87
C PRO A 55 -18.09 21.37 -5.29
N THR A 56 -17.24 22.26 -5.81
CA THR A 56 -16.62 22.14 -7.14
C THR A 56 -15.33 21.33 -7.16
N PHE A 57 -14.87 20.88 -5.99
CA PHE A 57 -13.69 20.05 -5.85
C PHE A 57 -13.86 18.72 -6.60
N LYS A 58 -12.81 18.33 -7.33
CA LYS A 58 -12.81 17.14 -8.18
C LYS A 58 -11.81 16.09 -7.71
N ARG A 59 -10.58 16.51 -7.39
CA ARG A 59 -9.49 15.58 -7.10
C ARG A 59 -8.43 16.20 -6.21
N PHE A 60 -7.86 15.36 -5.36
CA PHE A 60 -6.64 15.62 -4.61
C PHE A 60 -5.68 14.45 -4.82
N THR A 61 -4.50 14.71 -5.34
CA THR A 61 -3.50 13.68 -5.66
C THR A 61 -2.16 14.07 -5.09
N ILE A 62 -1.57 13.18 -4.31
CA ILE A 62 -0.25 13.38 -3.71
C ILE A 62 0.83 12.92 -4.70
N ASP A 63 1.84 13.74 -4.87
CA ASP A 63 3.04 13.37 -5.64
C ASP A 63 3.89 12.39 -4.83
N ARG A 64 3.65 11.10 -5.04
CA ARG A 64 4.27 10.00 -4.28
C ARG A 64 5.79 9.96 -4.42
N ALA A 65 6.36 10.50 -5.50
CA ALA A 65 7.80 10.53 -5.71
C ALA A 65 8.51 11.55 -4.81
N ASN A 66 7.79 12.55 -4.30
CA ASN A 66 8.32 13.66 -3.53
C ASN A 66 7.66 13.80 -2.15
N VAL A 67 7.19 12.69 -1.59
CA VAL A 67 6.65 12.66 -0.22
C VAL A 67 7.78 12.42 0.77
N GLU A 68 7.84 13.25 1.76
CA GLU A 68 8.66 13.04 2.95
C GLU A 68 7.80 12.45 4.08
N THR A 69 8.41 11.59 4.86
CA THR A 69 7.73 10.84 5.93
C THR A 69 8.50 10.99 7.22
N ASP A 70 7.87 11.60 8.21
CA ASP A 70 8.44 11.77 9.53
C ASP A 70 7.72 10.91 10.57
N LYS A 71 8.48 10.15 11.33
CA LYS A 71 7.96 9.47 12.51
C LYS A 71 7.79 10.51 13.62
N PHE A 72 6.60 10.64 14.13
CA PHE A 72 6.28 11.63 15.16
C PHE A 72 6.03 10.96 16.52
N ALA A 73 5.16 9.97 16.59
CA ALA A 73 4.83 9.14 17.75
C ALA A 73 4.52 9.95 19.02
N ASP A 74 3.75 11.03 18.90
CA ASP A 74 3.38 11.92 19.99
C ASP A 74 1.96 12.47 19.79
N ARG A 75 1.51 13.28 20.72
CA ARG A 75 0.18 13.89 20.68
C ARG A 75 0.22 15.30 20.09
N VAL A 76 -0.78 15.58 19.26
CA VAL A 76 -1.13 16.92 18.80
C VAL A 76 -2.53 17.22 19.35
N GLY A 77 -2.59 17.99 20.42
CA GLY A 77 -3.83 18.14 21.18
C GLY A 77 -4.31 16.78 21.74
N PRO A 78 -5.58 16.40 21.53
CA PRO A 78 -6.12 15.13 21.98
C PRO A 78 -5.75 13.95 21.07
N LEU A 79 -5.18 14.18 19.89
CA LEU A 79 -4.92 13.20 18.87
C LEU A 79 -3.52 12.62 18.99
N PHE A 80 -3.41 11.30 18.94
CA PHE A 80 -2.12 10.63 18.77
C PHE A 80 -1.74 10.59 17.29
N VAL A 81 -0.58 11.14 16.96
CA VAL A 81 -0.02 11.16 15.61
C VAL A 81 1.19 10.23 15.59
N SER A 82 1.14 9.21 14.75
CA SER A 82 2.27 8.29 14.57
C SER A 82 3.25 8.76 13.51
N THR A 83 2.73 9.34 12.45
CA THR A 83 3.48 9.69 11.24
C THR A 83 2.94 10.98 10.64
N ILE A 84 3.84 11.80 10.13
CA ILE A 84 3.53 12.99 9.36
C ILE A 84 4.03 12.75 7.93
N TYR A 85 3.13 12.86 6.96
CA TYR A 85 3.47 12.89 5.54
C TYR A 85 3.39 14.32 5.05
N HIS A 86 4.38 14.78 4.32
CA HIS A 86 4.36 16.10 3.71
C HIS A 86 5.08 16.13 2.37
N GLY A 87 4.75 17.10 1.56
CA GLY A 87 5.33 17.22 0.23
C GLY A 87 4.43 18.01 -0.71
N LYS A 88 4.46 17.63 -1.98
CA LYS A 88 3.65 18.25 -3.03
C LYS A 88 2.41 17.41 -3.35
N ALA A 89 1.35 18.11 -3.70
CA ALA A 89 0.10 17.52 -4.15
C ALA A 89 -0.54 18.40 -5.23
N THR A 90 -1.49 17.82 -5.94
CA THR A 90 -2.29 18.49 -6.93
C THR A 90 -3.73 18.57 -6.44
N TYR A 91 -4.27 19.75 -6.47
CA TYR A 91 -5.66 20.07 -6.13
C TYR A 91 -6.39 20.50 -7.40
N GLU A 92 -7.48 19.82 -7.72
CA GLU A 92 -8.31 20.09 -8.91
C GLU A 92 -9.73 20.45 -8.49
N ALA A 93 -10.23 21.57 -9.00
CA ALA A 93 -11.59 22.06 -8.82
C ALA A 93 -12.07 22.75 -10.12
N ALA A 94 -13.25 23.38 -10.11
CA ALA A 94 -13.80 24.06 -11.29
C ALA A 94 -12.88 25.15 -11.85
N GLY A 95 -12.05 25.79 -11.01
CA GLY A 95 -11.08 26.81 -11.41
C GLY A 95 -9.81 26.25 -12.08
N GLY A 96 -9.69 24.93 -12.23
CA GLY A 96 -8.53 24.25 -12.82
C GLY A 96 -7.72 23.46 -11.79
N THR A 97 -6.49 23.16 -12.18
CA THR A 97 -5.56 22.35 -11.41
C THR A 97 -4.48 23.23 -10.81
N GLN A 98 -4.23 23.08 -9.53
CA GLN A 98 -3.21 23.81 -8.78
C GLN A 98 -2.24 22.85 -8.11
N THR A 99 -0.95 23.18 -8.14
CA THR A 99 0.05 22.53 -7.31
C THR A 99 0.03 23.18 -5.92
N THR A 100 0.08 22.37 -4.90
CA THR A 100 0.07 22.82 -3.50
C THR A 100 1.01 21.97 -2.68
N ARG A 101 1.46 22.47 -1.55
CA ARG A 101 2.09 21.64 -0.53
C ARG A 101 1.03 21.05 0.37
N PHE A 102 1.28 19.89 0.92
CA PHE A 102 0.39 19.27 1.89
C PHE A 102 1.14 18.80 3.13
N ILE A 103 0.40 18.71 4.21
CA ILE A 103 0.78 18.03 5.44
C ILE A 103 -0.38 17.11 5.82
N CYS A 104 -0.08 15.85 6.08
CA CYS A 104 -1.05 14.86 6.55
C CYS A 104 -0.60 14.27 7.86
N LEU A 105 -1.42 14.40 8.88
CA LEU A 105 -1.24 13.77 10.18
C LEU A 105 -1.91 12.40 10.14
N HIS A 106 -1.15 11.35 10.41
CA HIS A 106 -1.63 9.97 10.35
C HIS A 106 -1.54 9.31 11.72
N GLY A 107 -2.62 8.67 12.13
CA GLY A 107 -2.71 8.01 13.44
C GLY A 107 -2.07 6.62 13.52
N GLY A 108 -1.53 6.13 12.41
CA GLY A 108 -0.97 4.79 12.30
C GLY A 108 -1.94 3.76 11.77
N MET A 109 -1.47 2.52 11.72
CA MET A 109 -2.28 1.39 11.24
C MET A 109 -3.57 1.26 12.04
N GLY A 110 -4.71 1.15 11.35
CA GLY A 110 -6.03 1.01 11.95
C GLY A 110 -6.69 2.32 12.41
N ARG A 111 -5.95 3.44 12.43
CA ARG A 111 -6.49 4.76 12.77
C ARG A 111 -6.65 5.68 11.57
N GLY A 112 -5.87 5.45 10.51
CA GLY A 112 -5.93 6.20 9.26
C GLY A 112 -5.41 7.63 9.36
N ALA A 113 -5.67 8.41 8.32
CA ALA A 113 -5.35 9.83 8.29
C ALA A 113 -6.31 10.61 9.20
N LEU A 114 -5.75 11.44 10.06
CA LEU A 114 -6.48 12.24 11.03
C LEU A 114 -6.86 13.61 10.46
N PHE A 115 -5.94 14.20 9.70
CA PHE A 115 -6.11 15.52 9.13
C PHE A 115 -5.18 15.73 7.92
N VAL A 116 -5.69 16.42 6.90
CA VAL A 116 -4.91 16.84 5.75
C VAL A 116 -5.01 18.35 5.60
N TYR A 117 -3.87 18.99 5.51
CA TYR A 117 -3.76 20.43 5.35
C TYR A 117 -3.00 20.77 4.07
N THR A 118 -3.49 21.73 3.32
CA THR A 118 -2.82 22.25 2.12
C THR A 118 -2.32 23.66 2.37
N LEU A 119 -1.13 23.92 1.87
CA LEU A 119 -0.48 25.22 1.93
C LEU A 119 -0.29 25.74 0.52
N PRO A 120 -0.65 27.00 0.23
CA PRO A 120 -0.30 27.60 -1.06
C PRO A 120 1.23 27.59 -1.24
N GLU A 121 1.67 27.46 -2.49
CA GLU A 121 3.08 27.65 -2.85
C GLU A 121 3.48 29.13 -2.80
#